data_6fd639db64843275c92fe8bbed5934f8
#
_entry.id   6fd639db64843275c92fe8bbed5934f8
#
_cell.length_a   1.000
_cell.length_b   1.000
_cell.length_c   1.000
_cell.angle_alpha   90.00
_cell.angle_beta   90.00
_cell.angle_gamma   90.00
#
_symmetry.space_group_name_H-M   'P 1'
#
loop_
_entity.id
_entity.type
_entity.pdbx_description
1 polymer ?
#
loop_
_entity_poly.entity_id
_entity_poly.type
_entity_poly.pdbx_seq_one_letter_code
_entity_poly.pdbx_strand_id
1 'polypeptide(L)' 'SLREDTDKDNLILVSLRSVDDFPCNEMAERFFNGGGHLNASGGKLFCSMSEAERVVRDAIMAYSGRLRA' A
#
# COMPACT_ATOMS: atom_id res chain seq x y z
N SER A 1 3.26 5.32 1.97
CA SER A 1 2.61 6.62 2.10
C SER A 1 1.36 6.69 1.25
N LEU A 2 0.41 7.47 1.68
CA LEU A 2 -0.86 7.69 0.98
C LEU A 2 -0.96 9.15 0.56
N ARG A 3 -1.46 9.38 -0.65
CA ARG A 3 -1.65 10.73 -1.16
C ARG A 3 -2.92 10.78 -2.01
N GLU A 4 -3.75 11.79 -1.77
CA GLU A 4 -4.92 12.03 -2.62
C GLU A 4 -4.49 12.57 -3.97
N ASP A 5 -5.16 12.10 -5.03
CA ASP A 5 -4.97 12.68 -6.35
C ASP A 5 -5.74 14.01 -6.41
N THR A 6 -5.06 15.09 -6.78
CA THR A 6 -5.66 16.42 -6.81
C THR A 6 -6.67 16.61 -7.93
N ASP A 7 -6.60 15.77 -8.97
CA ASP A 7 -7.45 15.88 -10.14
C ASP A 7 -8.68 14.98 -10.10
N LYS A 8 -8.72 14.04 -9.17
CA LYS A 8 -9.80 13.06 -9.09
C LYS A 8 -10.24 12.86 -7.65
N ASP A 9 -11.55 12.87 -7.44
CA ASP A 9 -12.13 12.55 -6.14
C ASP A 9 -12.03 11.06 -5.87
N ASN A 10 -11.82 10.69 -4.61
CA ASN A 10 -11.78 9.30 -4.16
C ASN A 10 -10.71 8.46 -4.86
N LEU A 11 -9.61 9.08 -5.24
CA LEU A 11 -8.45 8.35 -5.73
C LEU A 11 -7.27 8.60 -4.81
N ILE A 12 -6.76 7.54 -4.23
CA ILE A 12 -5.62 7.59 -3.31
C ILE A 12 -4.45 6.88 -3.97
N LEU A 13 -3.33 7.58 -4.06
CA LEU A 13 -2.09 7.01 -4.58
C LEU A 13 -1.29 6.44 -3.40
N VAL A 14 -0.85 5.20 -3.56
CA VAL A 14 -0.12 4.47 -2.52
C VAL A 14 1.32 4.28 -2.96
N SER A 15 2.26 4.62 -2.08
CA SER A 15 3.68 4.35 -2.30
C SER A 15 4.21 3.52 -1.14
N LEU A 16 4.90 2.44 -1.46
CA LEU A 16 5.46 1.52 -0.49
C LEU A 16 6.97 1.45 -0.63
N ARG A 17 7.65 1.43 0.49
CA ARG A 17 9.11 1.26 0.58
C ARG A 17 9.41 0.26 1.67
N SER A 18 10.41 -0.56 1.45
CA SER A 18 10.88 -1.48 2.47
C SER A 18 12.37 -1.72 2.31
N VAL A 19 12.94 -2.40 3.30
CA VAL A 19 14.34 -2.82 3.26
C VAL A 19 14.37 -4.35 3.40
N ASP A 20 15.51 -4.93 3.06
CA ASP A 20 15.76 -6.37 3.16
C ASP A 20 14.73 -7.17 2.35
N ASP A 21 14.13 -8.18 2.95
CA ASP A 21 13.28 -9.14 2.24
C ASP A 21 11.80 -8.86 2.32
N PHE A 22 11.39 -7.74 2.89
CA PHE A 22 9.97 -7.44 2.98
C PHE A 22 9.39 -7.15 1.59
N PRO A 23 8.37 -7.91 1.14
CA PRO A 23 7.91 -7.82 -0.24
C PRO A 23 6.84 -6.72 -0.44
N CYS A 24 7.26 -5.49 -0.66
CA CYS A 24 6.35 -4.40 -1.00
C CYS A 24 5.51 -4.70 -2.22
N ASN A 25 6.13 -5.32 -3.24
CA ASN A 25 5.42 -5.63 -4.48
C ASN A 25 4.24 -6.57 -4.24
N GLU A 26 4.42 -7.58 -3.39
CA GLU A 26 3.34 -8.50 -3.06
C GLU A 26 2.22 -7.78 -2.31
N MET A 27 2.56 -6.93 -1.36
CA MET A 27 1.58 -6.13 -0.63
C MET A 27 0.82 -5.21 -1.58
N ALA A 28 1.51 -4.56 -2.51
CA ALA A 28 0.87 -3.68 -3.48
C ALA A 28 -0.10 -4.43 -4.38
N GLU A 29 0.28 -5.62 -4.83
CA GLU A 29 -0.60 -6.44 -5.67
C GLU A 29 -1.83 -6.93 -4.92
N ARG A 30 -1.68 -7.33 -3.67
CA ARG A 30 -2.77 -7.90 -2.87
C ARG A 30 -3.73 -6.87 -2.31
N PHE A 31 -3.24 -5.71 -1.90
CA PHE A 31 -4.06 -4.74 -1.16
C PHE A 31 -4.24 -3.40 -1.85
N PHE A 32 -3.40 -3.04 -2.79
CA PHE A 32 -3.37 -1.67 -3.32
C PHE A 32 -3.52 -1.60 -4.84
N ASN A 33 -3.95 -2.67 -5.48
CA ASN A 33 -4.18 -2.70 -6.94
C ASN A 33 -2.97 -2.23 -7.75
N GLY A 34 -1.80 -2.64 -7.32
CA GLY A 34 -0.57 -2.16 -7.95
C GLY A 34 0.50 -3.22 -8.04
N GLY A 35 1.73 -2.78 -7.95
CA GLY A 35 2.90 -3.64 -8.05
C GLY A 35 4.16 -2.81 -8.10
N GLY A 36 5.27 -3.43 -8.51
CA GLY A 36 6.56 -2.76 -8.62
C GLY A 36 7.70 -3.69 -8.28
N HIS A 37 8.71 -3.12 -7.64
CA HIS A 37 9.90 -3.87 -7.21
C HIS A 37 9.75 -4.33 -5.76
N LEU A 38 10.57 -5.29 -5.36
CA LEU A 38 10.51 -5.88 -4.03
C LEU A 38 10.48 -4.83 -2.90
N ASN A 39 11.33 -3.83 -2.99
CA ASN A 39 11.47 -2.82 -1.94
C ASN A 39 10.91 -1.44 -2.31
N ALA A 40 10.27 -1.32 -3.45
CA ALA A 40 9.68 -0.06 -3.89
C ALA A 40 8.50 -0.34 -4.83
N SER A 41 7.30 -0.13 -4.36
CA SER A 41 6.09 -0.45 -5.10
C SER A 41 5.03 0.61 -4.87
N GLY A 42 3.97 0.56 -5.64
CA GLY A 42 2.87 1.48 -5.48
C GLY A 42 1.57 0.91 -5.99
N GLY A 43 0.50 1.64 -5.76
CA GLY A 43 -0.82 1.22 -6.20
C GLY A 43 -1.81 2.37 -6.12
N LYS A 44 -3.07 2.04 -6.34
CA LYS A 44 -4.17 3.01 -6.33
C LYS A 44 -5.35 2.42 -5.57
N LEU A 45 -6.00 3.27 -4.78
CA LEU A 45 -7.23 2.90 -4.10
C LEU A 45 -8.31 3.89 -4.50
N PHE A 46 -9.45 3.38 -4.94
CA PHE A 46 -10.58 4.20 -5.36
C PHE A 46 -11.56 4.35 -4.20
N CYS A 47 -11.18 5.16 -3.24
CA CYS A 47 -11.94 5.33 -2.00
C CYS A 47 -11.53 6.64 -1.31
N SER A 48 -12.16 6.92 -0.17
CA SER A 48 -11.76 8.06 0.66
C SER A 48 -10.44 7.79 1.37
N MET A 49 -9.82 8.84 1.88
CA MET A 49 -8.59 8.69 2.66
C MET A 49 -8.81 7.83 3.92
N SER A 50 -9.97 7.97 4.57
CA SER A 50 -10.30 7.15 5.75
C SER A 50 -10.33 5.67 5.42
N GLU A 51 -10.93 5.32 4.29
CA GLU A 51 -10.99 3.93 3.85
C GLU A 51 -9.61 3.43 3.43
N ALA A 52 -8.82 4.28 2.77
CA ALA A 52 -7.45 3.93 2.40
C ALA A 52 -6.61 3.61 3.63
N GLU A 53 -6.75 4.41 4.69
CA GLU A 53 -6.04 4.17 5.94
C GLU A 53 -6.42 2.83 6.56
N ARG A 54 -7.70 2.44 6.45
CA ARG A 54 -8.15 1.14 6.93
C ARG A 54 -7.53 0.00 6.12
N VAL A 55 -7.44 0.15 4.80
CA VAL A 55 -6.81 -0.86 3.95
C VAL A 55 -5.33 -1.01 4.30
N VAL A 56 -4.64 0.11 4.55
CA VAL A 56 -3.23 0.08 4.98
C VAL A 56 -3.11 -0.67 6.29
N ARG A 57 -3.99 -0.41 7.24
CA ARG A 57 -3.97 -1.07 8.54
C ARG A 57 -4.16 -2.58 8.39
N ASP A 58 -5.12 -2.99 7.57
CA ASP A 58 -5.37 -4.40 7.29
C ASP A 58 -4.17 -5.07 6.63
N ALA A 59 -3.53 -4.38 5.69
CA ALA A 59 -2.33 -4.88 5.01
C ALA A 59 -1.19 -5.08 6.01
N ILE A 60 -0.97 -4.11 6.89
CA ILE A 60 0.07 -4.20 7.93
C ILE A 60 -0.21 -5.39 8.84
N MET A 61 -1.45 -5.59 9.25
CA MET A 61 -1.82 -6.72 10.10
C MET A 61 -1.57 -8.05 9.41
N ALA A 62 -1.87 -8.14 8.11
CA ALA A 62 -1.66 -9.35 7.33
C ALA A 62 -0.16 -9.73 7.26
N TYR A 63 0.72 -8.74 7.29
CA TYR A 63 2.16 -8.96 7.22
C TYR A 63 2.88 -8.78 8.56
N SER A 64 2.16 -8.65 9.66
CA SER A 64 2.77 -8.33 10.95
C SER A 64 3.81 -9.35 11.40
N GLY A 65 3.61 -10.63 11.12
CA GLY A 65 4.60 -11.66 11.46
C GLY A 65 5.90 -11.49 10.69
N ARG A 66 5.82 -11.03 9.44
CA ARG A 66 7.00 -10.80 8.60
C ARG A 66 7.73 -9.51 9.00
N LEU A 67 6.98 -8.50 9.45
CA LEU A 67 7.56 -7.25 9.90
C LEU A 67 8.33 -7.41 11.21
N ARG A 68 7.97 -8.40 12.01
CA ARG A 68 8.59 -8.64 13.32
C ARG A 68 9.74 -9.63 13.27
N ALA A 69 9.94 -10.25 12.14
CA ALA A 69 11.02 -11.21 11.97
C ALA A 69 12.40 -10.53 11.94
#